data_fd83444f0baebeb7d4986f528c1656a8
#
_entry.id   fd83444f0baebeb7d4986f528c1656a8
#
_cell.length_a   1.000
_cell.length_b   1.000
_cell.length_c   1.000
_cell.angle_alpha   90.00
_cell.angle_beta   90.00
_cell.angle_gamma   90.00
#
_symmetry.space_group_name_H-M   'P 1'
#
loop_
_entity.id
_entity.type
_entity.pdbx_description
1 polymer ?
#
loop_
_entity_poly.entity_id
_entity_poly.type
_entity_poly.pdbx_seq_one_letter_code
_entity_poly.pdbx_strand_id
1 'polypeptide(L)'
;TEHLSAVAHQEGRPIGRPMDYDAPSCGHQVPGGVMSNLEAQLATAGLTDKLPAVLEECTRVRADLGWPIQVTPFAQFIGVQATLNVMQGERYLTVPDEVKKYAFGYYGKLLSPVDPDVLDRIDNNGSSYIARQRPTLEPVMPRLRQRYPNLPDEQRLLRYFFDASLVDPLQTNGKAMSGQKTTPLVELVREACSRQRARRISVQKDDIRLELRRQ
;
A
#
# COMPACT_ATOMS: atom_id res chain seq x y z
N THR A 1 15.96 -15.80 -0.66
CA THR A 1 15.21 -16.56 0.38
C THR A 1 16.04 -16.73 1.63
N GLU A 2 17.25 -17.31 1.58
CA GLU A 2 18.09 -17.58 2.76
C GLU A 2 18.39 -16.33 3.59
N HIS A 3 18.73 -15.22 2.96
CA HIS A 3 18.98 -13.95 3.65
C HIS A 3 17.76 -13.47 4.46
N LEU A 4 16.57 -13.49 3.86
CA LEU A 4 15.33 -13.10 4.55
C LEU A 4 14.98 -14.05 5.68
N SER A 5 15.20 -15.34 5.50
CA SER A 5 15.01 -16.33 6.56
C SER A 5 15.96 -16.09 7.73
N ALA A 6 17.24 -15.79 7.46
CA ALA A 6 18.22 -15.48 8.49
C ALA A 6 17.83 -14.20 9.28
N VAL A 7 17.36 -13.15 8.60
CA VAL A 7 16.89 -11.93 9.25
C VAL A 7 15.65 -12.20 10.10
N ALA A 8 14.69 -12.98 9.59
CA ALA A 8 13.49 -13.34 10.34
C ALA A 8 13.85 -14.12 11.62
N HIS A 9 14.78 -15.05 11.54
CA HIS A 9 15.28 -15.77 12.72
C HIS A 9 15.94 -14.84 13.75
N GLN A 10 16.79 -13.91 13.29
CA GLN A 10 17.46 -12.93 14.17
C GLN A 10 16.45 -12.01 14.87
N GLU A 11 15.37 -11.64 14.18
CA GLU A 11 14.34 -10.76 14.73
C GLU A 11 13.21 -11.51 15.47
N GLY A 12 13.29 -12.84 15.58
CA GLY A 12 12.25 -13.66 16.22
C GLY A 12 10.91 -13.61 15.47
N ARG A 13 10.93 -13.34 14.16
CA ARG A 13 9.72 -13.27 13.34
C ARG A 13 9.39 -14.64 12.74
N PRO A 14 8.10 -14.97 12.58
CA PRO A 14 7.71 -16.21 11.95
C PRO A 14 8.15 -16.22 10.47
N ILE A 15 8.69 -17.36 10.03
CA ILE A 15 8.94 -17.62 8.62
C ILE A 15 7.62 -18.05 7.98
N GLY A 16 7.25 -17.39 6.87
CA GLY A 16 6.07 -17.79 6.10
C GLY A 16 6.17 -19.23 5.61
N ARG A 17 5.05 -19.92 5.56
CA ARG A 17 4.92 -21.25 4.96
C ARG A 17 4.08 -21.14 3.67
N PRO A 18 4.29 -22.02 2.68
CA PRO A 18 3.38 -22.14 1.56
C PRO A 18 1.95 -22.34 2.05
N MET A 19 1.00 -21.63 1.46
CA MET A 19 -0.42 -21.87 1.71
C MET A 19 -0.87 -23.09 0.93
N ASP A 20 -1.83 -23.84 1.47
CA ASP A 20 -2.50 -24.89 0.76
C ASP A 20 -3.30 -24.30 -0.43
N TYR A 21 -3.57 -25.15 -1.44
CA TYR A 21 -4.38 -24.72 -2.58
C TYR A 21 -5.81 -24.39 -2.13
N ASP A 22 -6.24 -23.18 -2.45
CA ASP A 22 -7.57 -22.67 -2.14
C ASP A 22 -8.31 -22.27 -3.44
N ALA A 23 -9.18 -23.15 -3.94
CA ALA A 23 -9.94 -22.92 -5.16
C ALA A 23 -10.88 -21.70 -5.08
N PRO A 24 -11.60 -21.42 -3.97
CA PRO A 24 -12.41 -20.22 -3.81
C PRO A 24 -11.66 -18.92 -4.01
N SER A 25 -10.37 -18.85 -3.66
CA SER A 25 -9.55 -17.66 -3.84
C SER A 25 -9.39 -17.25 -5.31
N CYS A 26 -9.50 -18.19 -6.24
CA CYS A 26 -9.50 -17.91 -7.68
C CYS A 26 -10.74 -17.09 -8.11
N GLY A 27 -11.87 -17.24 -7.42
CA GLY A 27 -13.11 -16.49 -7.68
C GLY A 27 -13.03 -15.04 -7.18
N HIS A 28 -12.84 -14.86 -5.88
CA HIS A 28 -12.81 -13.52 -5.30
C HIS A 28 -11.51 -12.76 -5.58
N GLN A 29 -10.38 -13.44 -5.72
CA GLN A 29 -9.04 -12.87 -5.96
C GLN A 29 -8.64 -11.75 -5.00
N VAL A 30 -9.16 -11.76 -3.78
CA VAL A 30 -8.84 -10.74 -2.76
C VAL A 30 -7.38 -10.92 -2.34
N PRO A 31 -6.50 -9.89 -2.47
CA PRO A 31 -5.11 -10.00 -2.09
C PRO A 31 -4.93 -10.21 -0.58
N GLY A 32 -3.87 -10.91 -0.18
CA GLY A 32 -3.62 -11.25 1.23
C GLY A 32 -3.65 -10.07 2.19
N GLY A 33 -3.10 -8.92 1.82
CA GLY A 33 -3.14 -7.71 2.64
C GLY A 33 -4.56 -7.14 2.81
N VAL A 34 -5.41 -7.23 1.78
CA VAL A 34 -6.82 -6.83 1.87
C VAL A 34 -7.62 -7.86 2.66
N MET A 35 -7.31 -9.15 2.50
CA MET A 35 -7.92 -10.23 3.27
C MET A 35 -7.71 -10.03 4.77
N SER A 36 -6.48 -9.82 5.20
CA SER A 36 -6.16 -9.61 6.63
C SER A 36 -6.89 -8.38 7.22
N ASN A 37 -7.02 -7.30 6.43
CA ASN A 37 -7.78 -6.12 6.85
C ASN A 37 -9.27 -6.42 6.96
N LEU A 38 -9.84 -7.16 6.00
CA LEU A 38 -11.24 -7.56 6.01
C LEU A 38 -11.56 -8.46 7.21
N GLU A 39 -10.72 -9.46 7.47
CA GLU A 39 -10.82 -10.32 8.65
C GLU A 39 -10.80 -9.52 9.95
N ALA A 40 -9.85 -8.59 10.09
CA ALA A 40 -9.74 -7.74 11.27
C ALA A 40 -10.97 -6.82 11.46
N GLN A 41 -11.49 -6.25 10.37
CA GLN A 41 -12.70 -5.42 10.42
C GLN A 41 -13.94 -6.22 10.80
N LEU A 42 -14.14 -7.40 10.21
CA LEU A 42 -15.25 -8.29 10.56
C LEU A 42 -15.12 -8.79 12.01
N ALA A 43 -13.93 -9.12 12.48
CA ALA A 43 -13.69 -9.52 13.86
C ALA A 43 -14.04 -8.38 14.84
N THR A 44 -13.62 -7.15 14.54
CA THR A 44 -13.93 -5.97 15.36
C THR A 44 -15.44 -5.70 15.42
N ALA A 45 -16.16 -5.99 14.33
CA ALA A 45 -17.62 -5.87 14.26
C ALA A 45 -18.37 -7.09 14.84
N GLY A 46 -17.69 -8.14 15.27
CA GLY A 46 -18.31 -9.38 15.74
C GLY A 46 -18.98 -10.22 14.64
N LEU A 47 -18.51 -10.07 13.40
CA LEU A 47 -19.11 -10.65 12.19
C LEU A 47 -18.17 -11.63 11.47
N THR A 48 -17.26 -12.27 12.18
CA THR A 48 -16.28 -13.19 11.61
C THR A 48 -16.94 -14.37 10.85
N ASP A 49 -18.10 -14.79 11.30
CA ASP A 49 -18.92 -15.83 10.64
C ASP A 49 -19.41 -15.45 9.25
N LYS A 50 -19.44 -14.17 8.93
CA LYS A 50 -19.87 -13.64 7.62
C LYS A 50 -18.77 -13.64 6.56
N LEU A 51 -17.51 -13.90 6.92
CA LEU A 51 -16.37 -13.84 5.99
C LEU A 51 -16.60 -14.68 4.71
N PRO A 52 -17.06 -15.94 4.77
CA PRO A 52 -17.29 -16.73 3.55
C PRO A 52 -18.33 -16.08 2.61
N ALA A 53 -19.42 -15.56 3.17
CA ALA A 53 -20.47 -14.89 2.40
C ALA A 53 -19.96 -13.58 1.76
N VAL A 54 -19.11 -12.82 2.48
CA VAL A 54 -18.49 -11.60 1.95
C VAL A 54 -17.53 -11.93 0.81
N LEU A 55 -16.75 -12.99 0.90
CA LEU A 55 -15.84 -13.40 -0.18
C LEU A 55 -16.59 -13.87 -1.43
N GLU A 56 -17.69 -14.60 -1.26
CA GLU A 56 -18.57 -14.96 -2.37
C GLU A 56 -19.17 -13.71 -3.01
N GLU A 57 -19.64 -12.75 -2.20
CA GLU A 57 -20.19 -11.50 -2.68
C GLU A 57 -19.13 -10.63 -3.36
N CYS A 58 -17.85 -10.68 -2.94
CA CYS A 58 -16.75 -10.01 -3.66
C CYS A 58 -16.67 -10.49 -5.12
N THR A 59 -16.87 -11.78 -5.37
CA THR A 59 -16.90 -12.33 -6.75
C THR A 59 -18.05 -11.73 -7.55
N ARG A 60 -19.24 -11.62 -6.95
CA ARG A 60 -20.42 -11.05 -7.60
C ARG A 60 -20.25 -9.57 -7.89
N VAL A 61 -19.77 -8.79 -6.90
CA VAL A 61 -19.49 -7.35 -7.07
C VAL A 61 -18.44 -7.12 -8.17
N ARG A 62 -17.43 -7.97 -8.26
CA ARG A 62 -16.47 -7.90 -9.37
C ARG A 62 -17.11 -8.11 -10.73
N ALA A 63 -17.98 -9.12 -10.84
CA ALA A 63 -18.70 -9.39 -12.09
C ALA A 63 -19.54 -8.17 -12.49
N ASP A 64 -20.32 -7.63 -11.58
CA ASP A 64 -21.19 -6.46 -11.80
C ASP A 64 -20.40 -5.22 -12.25
N LEU A 65 -19.21 -5.01 -11.67
CA LEU A 65 -18.34 -3.88 -11.99
C LEU A 65 -17.45 -4.09 -13.24
N GLY A 66 -17.69 -5.15 -14.00
CA GLY A 66 -16.92 -5.42 -15.23
C GLY A 66 -15.52 -6.00 -14.97
N TRP A 67 -15.38 -6.82 -13.95
CA TRP A 67 -14.18 -7.57 -13.60
C TRP A 67 -12.92 -6.72 -13.36
N PRO A 68 -12.97 -5.71 -12.48
CA PRO A 68 -11.78 -4.95 -12.13
C PRO A 68 -10.65 -5.86 -11.62
N ILE A 69 -9.42 -5.45 -11.90
CA ILE A 69 -8.23 -6.10 -11.34
C ILE A 69 -8.20 -5.92 -9.81
N GLN A 70 -7.80 -6.98 -9.09
CA GLN A 70 -7.78 -6.97 -7.62
C GLN A 70 -6.47 -6.37 -7.06
N VAL A 71 -6.24 -5.09 -7.36
CA VAL A 71 -5.13 -4.29 -6.81
C VAL A 71 -5.69 -3.07 -6.07
N THR A 72 -4.87 -2.46 -5.22
CA THR A 72 -5.22 -1.19 -4.54
C THR A 72 -5.46 -0.06 -5.56
N PRO A 73 -6.55 0.70 -5.46
CA PRO A 73 -7.57 0.69 -4.41
C PRO A 73 -8.77 -0.24 -4.69
N PHE A 74 -8.84 -0.92 -5.84
CA PHE A 74 -10.03 -1.64 -6.31
C PHE A 74 -10.45 -2.76 -5.36
N ALA A 75 -9.51 -3.61 -4.94
CA ALA A 75 -9.81 -4.70 -4.00
C ALA A 75 -10.40 -4.19 -2.67
N GLN A 76 -9.99 -3.01 -2.22
CA GLN A 76 -10.49 -2.42 -0.98
C GLN A 76 -11.96 -2.01 -1.09
N PHE A 77 -12.33 -1.24 -2.10
CA PHE A 77 -13.73 -0.79 -2.23
C PHE A 77 -14.68 -1.93 -2.65
N ILE A 78 -14.18 -2.94 -3.38
CA ILE A 78 -14.96 -4.15 -3.67
C ILE A 78 -15.26 -4.91 -2.38
N GLY A 79 -14.26 -5.08 -1.49
CA GLY A 79 -14.45 -5.71 -0.18
C GLY A 79 -15.44 -4.93 0.70
N VAL A 80 -15.36 -3.59 0.71
CA VAL A 80 -16.29 -2.75 1.45
C VAL A 80 -17.72 -2.88 0.89
N GLN A 81 -17.90 -2.82 -0.44
CA GLN A 81 -19.22 -2.98 -1.05
C GLN A 81 -19.81 -4.36 -0.79
N ALA A 82 -19.00 -5.42 -0.90
CA ALA A 82 -19.45 -6.78 -0.61
C ALA A 82 -19.89 -6.92 0.86
N THR A 83 -19.10 -6.35 1.79
CA THR A 83 -19.47 -6.34 3.21
C THR A 83 -20.79 -5.62 3.45
N LEU A 84 -21.00 -4.45 2.85
CA LEU A 84 -22.26 -3.70 2.96
C LEU A 84 -23.43 -4.50 2.41
N ASN A 85 -23.29 -5.12 1.25
CA ASN A 85 -24.35 -5.94 0.65
C ASN A 85 -24.75 -7.11 1.58
N VAL A 86 -23.78 -7.81 2.17
CA VAL A 86 -24.04 -8.94 3.09
C VAL A 86 -24.68 -8.47 4.40
N MET A 87 -24.19 -7.36 4.95
CA MET A 87 -24.70 -6.84 6.23
C MET A 87 -26.11 -6.28 6.13
N GLN A 88 -26.41 -5.61 5.02
CA GLN A 88 -27.73 -4.98 4.80
C GLN A 88 -28.78 -5.95 4.25
N GLY A 89 -28.34 -7.12 3.75
CA GLY A 89 -29.23 -8.10 3.11
C GLY A 89 -29.77 -7.67 1.75
N GLU A 90 -29.39 -6.49 1.28
CA GLU A 90 -29.77 -5.93 -0.03
C GLU A 90 -28.53 -5.38 -0.72
N ARG A 91 -28.36 -5.78 -2.00
CA ARG A 91 -27.20 -5.39 -2.81
C ARG A 91 -27.31 -3.95 -3.29
N TYR A 92 -26.24 -3.19 -3.08
CA TYR A 92 -26.14 -1.77 -3.46
C TYR A 92 -27.19 -0.86 -2.81
N LEU A 93 -27.69 -1.19 -1.62
CA LEU A 93 -28.52 -0.29 -0.82
C LEU A 93 -27.73 0.94 -0.36
N THR A 94 -26.48 0.71 0.03
CA THR A 94 -25.51 1.77 0.32
C THR A 94 -24.30 1.59 -0.59
N VAL A 95 -23.86 2.67 -1.25
CA VAL A 95 -22.75 2.64 -2.20
C VAL A 95 -21.69 3.65 -1.79
N PRO A 96 -20.44 3.20 -1.49
CA PRO A 96 -19.32 4.09 -1.24
C PRO A 96 -18.98 4.95 -2.46
N ASP A 97 -18.45 6.14 -2.20
CA ASP A 97 -18.05 7.08 -3.24
C ASP A 97 -16.99 6.52 -4.19
N GLU A 98 -16.11 5.65 -3.71
CA GLU A 98 -15.08 4.99 -4.51
C GLU A 98 -15.68 4.05 -5.55
N VAL A 99 -16.72 3.28 -5.17
CA VAL A 99 -17.46 2.41 -6.10
C VAL A 99 -18.16 3.24 -7.16
N LYS A 100 -18.82 4.34 -6.76
CA LYS A 100 -19.47 5.27 -7.67
C LYS A 100 -18.47 5.92 -8.64
N LYS A 101 -17.35 6.41 -8.14
CA LYS A 101 -16.26 6.95 -8.96
C LYS A 101 -15.71 5.92 -9.95
N TYR A 102 -15.55 4.66 -9.51
CA TYR A 102 -15.10 3.59 -10.39
C TYR A 102 -16.12 3.37 -11.53
N ALA A 103 -17.40 3.18 -11.21
CA ALA A 103 -18.44 2.93 -12.17
C ALA A 103 -18.59 4.06 -13.22
N PHE A 104 -18.29 5.30 -12.83
CA PHE A 104 -18.31 6.48 -13.71
C PHE A 104 -16.98 6.74 -14.42
N GLY A 105 -16.00 5.84 -14.31
CA GLY A 105 -14.74 5.91 -15.06
C GLY A 105 -13.71 6.92 -14.52
N TYR A 106 -13.82 7.37 -13.26
CA TYR A 106 -12.85 8.29 -12.65
C TYR A 106 -11.46 7.68 -12.50
N TYR A 107 -11.37 6.35 -12.44
CA TYR A 107 -10.10 5.61 -12.40
C TYR A 107 -9.55 5.23 -13.78
N GLY A 108 -10.20 5.68 -14.86
CA GLY A 108 -9.79 5.42 -16.23
C GLY A 108 -10.77 4.53 -16.99
N LYS A 109 -10.28 3.96 -18.11
CA LYS A 109 -11.09 3.06 -18.94
C LYS A 109 -11.34 1.73 -18.22
N LEU A 110 -12.59 1.33 -18.12
CA LEU A 110 -12.98 0.04 -17.55
C LEU A 110 -12.58 -1.10 -18.50
N LEU A 111 -12.29 -2.28 -17.94
CA LEU A 111 -11.98 -3.49 -18.72
C LEU A 111 -13.22 -4.01 -19.46
N SER A 112 -14.35 -4.02 -18.77
CA SER A 112 -15.68 -4.32 -19.30
C SER A 112 -16.67 -3.30 -18.74
N PRO A 113 -17.81 -3.08 -19.40
CA PRO A 113 -18.83 -2.19 -18.88
C PRO A 113 -19.39 -2.71 -17.55
N VAL A 114 -19.80 -1.80 -16.70
CA VAL A 114 -20.60 -2.11 -15.50
C VAL A 114 -21.96 -2.62 -15.93
N ASP A 115 -22.53 -3.58 -15.19
CA ASP A 115 -23.90 -4.04 -15.40
C ASP A 115 -24.86 -2.85 -15.36
N PRO A 116 -25.75 -2.66 -16.36
CA PRO A 116 -26.63 -1.50 -16.44
C PRO A 116 -27.57 -1.34 -15.24
N ASP A 117 -28.14 -2.45 -14.75
CA ASP A 117 -29.08 -2.41 -13.60
C ASP A 117 -28.33 -2.04 -12.31
N VAL A 118 -27.08 -2.51 -12.19
CA VAL A 118 -26.21 -2.15 -11.07
C VAL A 118 -25.74 -0.70 -11.18
N LEU A 119 -25.44 -0.20 -12.37
CA LEU A 119 -25.04 1.18 -12.59
C LEU A 119 -26.13 2.17 -12.14
N ASP A 120 -27.39 1.85 -12.42
CA ASP A 120 -28.52 2.68 -11.99
C ASP A 120 -28.70 2.67 -10.45
N ARG A 121 -28.51 1.51 -9.80
CA ARG A 121 -28.48 1.43 -8.32
C ARG A 121 -27.34 2.22 -7.72
N ILE A 122 -26.14 2.13 -8.30
CA ILE A 122 -24.95 2.89 -7.87
C ILE A 122 -25.22 4.40 -7.97
N ASP A 123 -25.86 4.86 -9.03
CA ASP A 123 -26.15 6.28 -9.20
C ASP A 123 -27.16 6.79 -8.18
N ASN A 124 -28.22 6.02 -7.94
CA ASN A 124 -29.32 6.41 -7.06
C ASN A 124 -28.96 6.31 -5.57
N ASN A 125 -28.16 5.32 -5.17
CA ASN A 125 -27.91 4.99 -3.76
C ASN A 125 -26.53 5.46 -3.24
N GLY A 126 -25.79 6.23 -4.03
CA GLY A 126 -24.53 6.82 -3.57
C GLY A 126 -24.76 7.92 -2.53
N SER A 127 -23.93 7.95 -1.48
CA SER A 127 -24.02 8.93 -0.39
C SER A 127 -23.75 10.37 -0.84
N SER A 128 -22.92 10.54 -1.89
CA SER A 128 -22.50 11.84 -2.42
C SER A 128 -22.92 12.01 -3.88
N TYR A 129 -23.20 13.25 -4.27
CA TYR A 129 -23.36 13.56 -5.67
C TYR A 129 -21.99 13.51 -6.38
N ILE A 130 -21.85 12.59 -7.31
CA ILE A 130 -20.68 12.46 -8.17
C ILE A 130 -21.18 12.52 -9.62
N ALA A 131 -20.67 13.50 -10.39
CA ALA A 131 -21.05 13.65 -11.78
C ALA A 131 -20.67 12.43 -12.61
N ARG A 132 -21.56 11.94 -13.47
CA ARG A 132 -21.25 10.81 -14.38
C ARG A 132 -20.08 11.10 -15.34
N GLN A 133 -19.84 12.37 -15.62
CA GLN A 133 -18.74 12.79 -16.48
C GLN A 133 -17.56 13.24 -15.61
N ARG A 134 -16.44 12.55 -15.79
CA ARG A 134 -15.17 12.90 -15.13
C ARG A 134 -14.76 14.32 -15.53
N PRO A 135 -14.38 15.18 -14.57
CA PRO A 135 -13.82 16.49 -14.89
C PRO A 135 -12.53 16.37 -15.70
N THR A 136 -12.35 17.25 -16.67
CA THR A 136 -11.09 17.33 -17.42
C THR A 136 -9.99 17.80 -16.47
N LEU A 137 -8.93 17.00 -16.34
CA LEU A 137 -7.79 17.37 -15.51
C LEU A 137 -6.88 18.33 -16.28
N GLU A 138 -6.67 19.51 -15.73
CA GLU A 138 -5.68 20.44 -16.25
C GLU A 138 -4.26 20.04 -15.83
N PRO A 139 -3.25 20.22 -16.73
CA PRO A 139 -1.86 19.99 -16.37
C PRO A 139 -1.45 20.89 -15.19
N VAL A 140 -0.93 20.29 -14.13
CA VAL A 140 -0.58 21.03 -12.91
C VAL A 140 0.73 21.80 -13.03
N MET A 141 1.66 21.35 -13.87
CA MET A 141 3.00 21.93 -13.98
C MET A 141 3.05 23.42 -14.35
N PRO A 142 2.24 23.91 -15.29
CA PRO A 142 2.23 25.35 -15.60
C PRO A 142 1.89 26.20 -14.36
N ARG A 143 0.89 25.79 -13.58
CA ARG A 143 0.50 26.46 -12.34
C ARG A 143 1.60 26.39 -11.27
N LEU A 144 2.28 25.25 -11.15
CA LEU A 144 3.38 25.09 -10.20
C LEU A 144 4.61 25.94 -10.58
N ARG A 145 4.93 26.04 -11.87
CA ARG A 145 6.02 26.91 -12.35
C ARG A 145 5.73 28.38 -12.06
N GLN A 146 4.48 28.80 -12.19
CA GLN A 146 4.07 30.16 -11.84
C GLN A 146 4.14 30.42 -10.33
N ARG A 147 3.71 29.44 -9.51
CA ARG A 147 3.73 29.55 -8.04
C ARG A 147 5.12 29.49 -7.43
N TYR A 148 6.02 28.71 -8.02
CA TYR A 148 7.39 28.48 -7.54
C TYR A 148 8.41 28.68 -8.67
N PRO A 149 8.63 29.92 -9.15
CA PRO A 149 9.44 30.18 -10.36
C PRO A 149 10.89 29.69 -10.22
N ASN A 150 11.48 29.78 -9.02
CA ASN A 150 12.89 29.50 -8.75
C ASN A 150 13.18 28.04 -8.33
N LEU A 151 12.18 27.17 -8.28
CA LEU A 151 12.38 25.78 -7.89
C LEU A 151 12.50 24.88 -9.12
N PRO A 152 13.30 23.81 -9.10
CA PRO A 152 13.26 22.78 -10.12
C PRO A 152 11.93 22.00 -10.10
N ASP A 153 11.58 21.38 -11.22
CA ASP A 153 10.29 20.70 -11.39
C ASP A 153 10.07 19.57 -10.37
N GLU A 154 11.12 18.84 -10.00
CA GLU A 154 11.07 17.83 -8.96
C GLU A 154 10.61 18.40 -7.59
N GLN A 155 11.18 19.51 -7.17
CA GLN A 155 10.81 20.17 -5.92
C GLN A 155 9.39 20.78 -5.98
N ARG A 156 8.97 21.24 -7.16
CA ARG A 156 7.59 21.70 -7.39
C ARG A 156 6.60 20.57 -7.19
N LEU A 157 6.90 19.37 -7.74
CA LEU A 157 6.07 18.19 -7.59
C LEU A 157 6.03 17.69 -6.13
N LEU A 158 7.17 17.68 -5.43
CA LEU A 158 7.19 17.33 -4.01
C LEU A 158 6.24 18.23 -3.20
N ARG A 159 6.26 19.56 -3.43
CA ARG A 159 5.37 20.51 -2.74
C ARG A 159 3.91 20.45 -3.21
N TYR A 160 3.63 19.79 -4.31
CA TYR A 160 2.28 19.51 -4.75
C TYR A 160 1.66 18.33 -4.04
N PHE A 161 2.44 17.28 -3.79
CA PHE A 161 1.97 16.05 -3.17
C PHE A 161 2.12 16.01 -1.64
N PHE A 162 3.05 16.80 -1.08
CA PHE A 162 3.37 16.79 0.34
C PHE A 162 3.33 18.21 0.91
N ASP A 163 3.00 18.30 2.19
CA ASP A 163 3.05 19.58 2.91
C ASP A 163 4.47 20.14 2.96
N ALA A 164 4.61 21.47 2.84
CA ALA A 164 5.90 22.14 2.85
C ALA A 164 6.68 21.87 4.15
N SER A 165 5.99 21.72 5.28
CA SER A 165 6.59 21.38 6.56
C SER A 165 7.33 20.03 6.57
N LEU A 166 6.94 19.11 5.70
CA LEU A 166 7.60 17.81 5.52
C LEU A 166 8.76 17.90 4.52
N VAL A 167 8.61 18.73 3.47
CA VAL A 167 9.60 18.81 2.38
C VAL A 167 10.79 19.70 2.74
N ASP A 168 10.55 20.85 3.39
CA ASP A 168 11.58 21.86 3.66
C ASP A 168 12.72 21.36 4.57
N PRO A 169 12.45 20.61 5.67
CA PRO A 169 13.51 20.05 6.52
C PRO A 169 14.40 19.02 5.80
N LEU A 170 13.82 18.25 4.83
CA LEU A 170 14.57 17.25 4.08
C LEU A 170 15.57 17.89 3.10
N GLN A 171 15.25 19.07 2.58
CA GLN A 171 16.13 19.82 1.68
C GLN A 171 17.28 20.51 2.40
N THR A 172 17.05 20.97 3.63
CA THR A 172 18.09 21.62 4.46
C THR A 172 19.06 20.62 5.09
N ASN A 173 18.63 19.43 5.40
CA ASN A 173 19.44 18.42 6.07
C ASN A 173 20.23 17.48 5.14
N GLY A 174 20.20 17.65 3.84
CA GLY A 174 21.07 17.11 2.77
C GLY A 174 21.75 15.73 2.89
N LYS A 175 21.52 14.99 3.95
CA LYS A 175 21.97 13.62 4.12
C LYS A 175 20.80 12.68 3.90
N ALA A 176 20.80 12.01 2.76
CA ALA A 176 20.03 10.79 2.61
C ALA A 176 20.33 9.91 3.84
N MET A 177 19.35 9.71 4.70
CA MET A 177 19.44 8.64 5.70
C MET A 177 19.55 7.34 4.89
N SER A 178 20.79 6.84 4.71
CA SER A 178 20.97 5.50 4.21
C SER A 178 20.35 4.57 5.25
N GLY A 179 19.18 4.02 4.92
CA GLY A 179 18.45 3.09 5.78
C GLY A 179 19.13 1.73 5.95
N GLN A 180 20.40 1.62 5.62
CA GLN A 180 21.22 0.51 6.06
C GLN A 180 21.53 0.73 7.53
N LYS A 181 20.78 0.06 8.40
CA LYS A 181 21.28 -0.29 9.73
C LYS A 181 22.55 -1.13 9.51
N THR A 182 23.69 -0.46 9.42
CA THR A 182 24.95 -1.14 9.45
C THR A 182 25.01 -1.90 10.77
N THR A 183 25.28 -3.20 10.71
CA THR A 183 25.51 -3.96 11.94
C THR A 183 26.62 -3.26 12.73
N PRO A 184 26.54 -3.17 14.06
CA PRO A 184 27.55 -2.50 14.89
C PRO A 184 28.99 -2.94 14.55
N LEU A 185 29.15 -4.18 14.10
CA LEU A 185 30.42 -4.72 13.63
C LEU A 185 30.92 -4.02 12.36
N VAL A 186 30.05 -3.75 11.39
CA VAL A 186 30.42 -3.07 10.13
C VAL A 186 30.78 -1.60 10.39
N GLU A 187 30.09 -0.93 11.30
CA GLU A 187 30.45 0.43 11.73
C GLU A 187 31.79 0.44 12.43
N LEU A 188 32.03 -0.50 13.34
CA LEU A 188 33.29 -0.65 14.02
C LEU A 188 34.47 -0.90 13.05
N VAL A 189 34.28 -1.79 12.07
CA VAL A 189 35.31 -2.06 11.03
C VAL A 189 35.53 -0.81 10.18
N ARG A 190 34.49 -0.09 9.78
CA ARG A 190 34.62 1.15 9.01
C ARG A 190 35.34 2.24 9.79
N GLU A 191 35.00 2.42 11.06
CA GLU A 191 35.69 3.34 11.97
C GLU A 191 37.15 2.94 12.17
N ALA A 192 37.43 1.66 12.39
CA ALA A 192 38.76 1.13 12.52
C ALA A 192 39.63 1.34 11.25
N CYS A 193 39.02 1.16 10.07
CA CYS A 193 39.69 1.40 8.78
C CYS A 193 39.93 2.88 8.49
N SER A 194 39.11 3.77 9.01
CA SER A 194 39.28 5.23 8.83
C SER A 194 40.41 5.82 9.63
N ARG A 195 40.82 5.18 10.72
CA ARG A 195 41.92 5.63 11.58
C ARG A 195 43.32 5.30 10.97
N GLN A 196 43.76 6.14 10.05
CA GLN A 196 45.01 5.95 9.27
C GLN A 196 46.29 5.78 10.08
N ARG A 197 46.34 6.24 11.34
CA ARG A 197 47.53 6.17 12.22
C ARG A 197 47.61 4.91 13.08
N ALA A 198 46.56 4.11 13.15
CA ALA A 198 46.56 2.92 13.99
C ALA A 198 47.17 1.72 13.22
N ARG A 199 48.32 1.22 13.68
CA ARG A 199 48.98 0.02 13.11
C ARG A 199 48.34 -1.29 13.60
N ARG A 200 47.68 -1.27 14.74
CA ARG A 200 47.01 -2.42 15.33
C ARG A 200 45.72 -1.97 16.02
N ILE A 201 44.62 -2.63 15.71
CA ILE A 201 43.31 -2.41 16.35
C ILE A 201 42.85 -3.76 16.87
N SER A 202 42.60 -3.85 18.18
CA SER A 202 42.03 -5.05 18.81
C SER A 202 40.70 -4.70 19.43
N VAL A 203 39.67 -5.45 19.08
CA VAL A 203 38.32 -5.32 19.66
C VAL A 203 37.94 -6.67 20.27
N GLN A 204 37.53 -6.66 21.52
CA GLN A 204 37.06 -7.83 22.23
C GLN A 204 35.65 -7.58 22.76
N LYS A 205 34.76 -8.50 22.49
CA LYS A 205 33.42 -8.53 23.06
C LYS A 205 33.08 -9.99 23.38
N ASP A 206 32.80 -10.26 24.62
CA ASP A 206 32.60 -11.61 25.14
C ASP A 206 33.76 -12.55 24.73
N ASP A 207 33.47 -13.67 24.10
CA ASP A 207 34.50 -14.64 23.65
C ASP A 207 35.02 -14.32 22.22
N ILE A 208 34.58 -13.25 21.59
CA ILE A 208 35.01 -12.88 20.24
C ILE A 208 36.08 -11.81 20.33
N ARG A 209 37.28 -12.12 19.78
CA ARG A 209 38.41 -11.18 19.64
C ARG A 209 38.68 -10.96 18.16
N LEU A 210 38.59 -9.71 17.72
CA LEU A 210 38.97 -9.26 16.37
C LEU A 210 40.29 -8.50 16.46
N GLU A 211 41.27 -8.89 15.68
CA GLU A 211 42.55 -8.19 15.63
C GLU A 211 42.86 -7.81 14.16
N LEU A 212 43.00 -6.52 13.90
CA LEU A 212 43.36 -5.97 12.60
C LEU A 212 44.78 -5.45 12.68
N ARG A 213 45.69 -5.93 11.82
CA ARG A 213 47.06 -5.43 11.66
C ARG A 213 47.22 -4.87 10.26
N ARG A 214 47.79 -3.69 10.15
CA ARG A 214 48.13 -3.08 8.87
C ARG A 214 49.60 -3.45 8.56
N GLN A 215 49.83 -4.00 7.39
CA GLN A 215 51.16 -4.21 6.84
C GLN A 215 51.74 -2.90 6.36
#